data_4e1d8e28b0c5d505f8556d1edacea11c
#
_entry.id   4e1d8e28b0c5d505f8556d1edacea11c
#
_cell.length_a   1.000
_cell.length_b   1.000
_cell.length_c   1.000
_cell.angle_alpha   90.00
_cell.angle_beta   90.00
_cell.angle_gamma   90.00
#
_symmetry.space_group_name_H-M   'P 1'
#
loop_
_entity.id
_entity.type
_entity.pdbx_description
1 polymer ?
#
loop_
_entity_poly.entity_id
_entity_poly.type
_entity_poly.pdbx_seq_one_letter_code
_entity_poly.pdbx_strand_id
1 'polypeptide(L)'
;MKKSLYLLPLMILMLSACTNKQADVGTSAKVEDSTVKTSQNDNNTTKDGQRVDKDFGSFVVADGFGEAKEQSGNGRYFYVVKGHEHDARPDNISINTGHQNYNLDESEKFAQSTTWQLNMQIKQSGIDATVTGSSGKTDAGDIMYIFDIKINGSNEIDRQYYILRDKKYVMVFMSNFDNDESVNKAAELMAKSFEWK
;
A
#
# COMPACT_ATOMS: atom_id res chain seq x y z
N MET A 1 -6.14 10.18 -36.30
CA MET A 1 -6.28 10.94 -35.07
C MET A 1 -6.29 9.93 -33.90
N LYS A 2 -5.16 9.73 -33.24
CA LYS A 2 -5.05 8.82 -32.09
C LYS A 2 -5.64 9.52 -30.88
N LYS A 3 -6.80 9.07 -30.39
CA LYS A 3 -7.35 9.52 -29.10
C LYS A 3 -6.46 8.94 -28.01
N SER A 4 -5.63 9.78 -27.41
CA SER A 4 -4.89 9.45 -26.20
C SER A 4 -5.92 9.28 -25.08
N LEU A 5 -6.19 8.03 -24.74
CA LEU A 5 -7.02 7.69 -23.60
C LEU A 5 -6.14 7.88 -22.36
N TYR A 6 -6.28 9.02 -21.70
CA TYR A 6 -5.71 9.21 -20.38
C TYR A 6 -6.47 8.28 -19.42
N LEU A 7 -5.95 7.08 -19.22
CA LEU A 7 -6.36 6.27 -18.08
C LEU A 7 -5.92 7.02 -16.83
N LEU A 8 -6.89 7.61 -16.13
CA LEU A 8 -6.68 8.07 -14.76
C LEU A 8 -6.18 6.84 -13.97
N PRO A 9 -5.13 7.01 -13.14
CA PRO A 9 -4.77 5.96 -12.21
C PRO A 9 -6.02 5.60 -11.42
N LEU A 10 -6.31 4.33 -11.29
CA LEU A 10 -7.40 3.82 -10.47
C LEU A 10 -7.09 4.22 -9.02
N MET A 11 -7.40 5.48 -8.68
CA MET A 11 -7.40 5.93 -7.29
C MET A 11 -8.49 5.14 -6.60
N ILE A 12 -8.10 4.02 -6.02
CA ILE A 12 -8.97 3.25 -5.13
C ILE A 12 -9.24 4.17 -3.94
N LEU A 13 -10.38 4.87 -4.03
CA LEU A 13 -10.91 5.68 -2.95
C LEU A 13 -11.10 4.75 -1.75
N MET A 14 -10.26 4.95 -0.74
CA MET A 14 -10.46 4.39 0.58
C MET A 14 -11.85 4.78 1.04
N LEU A 15 -12.77 3.83 1.13
CA LEU A 15 -14.04 4.02 1.80
C LEU A 15 -13.77 4.15 3.29
N SER A 16 -13.51 5.39 3.72
CA SER A 16 -13.67 5.78 5.11
C SER A 16 -15.15 5.67 5.43
N ALA A 17 -15.53 4.65 6.18
CA ALA A 17 -16.86 4.59 6.79
C ALA A 17 -17.00 5.81 7.70
N CYS A 18 -17.69 6.84 7.19
CA CYS A 18 -18.11 8.00 7.97
C CYS A 18 -19.14 7.55 9.00
N THR A 19 -18.71 7.36 10.24
CA THR A 19 -19.61 7.52 11.39
C THR A 19 -19.54 8.96 11.82
N ASN A 20 -20.60 9.71 11.52
CA ASN A 20 -20.85 11.02 12.11
C ASN A 20 -20.81 10.93 13.63
N LYS A 21 -19.92 11.68 14.27
CA LYS A 21 -20.18 12.28 15.59
C LYS A 21 -19.61 13.69 15.67
N GLN A 22 -20.48 14.51 16.09
CA GLN A 22 -20.55 15.96 16.22
C GLN A 22 -19.48 16.52 17.15
N ALA A 23 -19.13 17.76 16.87
CA ALA A 23 -18.17 18.63 17.52
C ALA A 23 -18.29 18.73 19.05
N ASP A 24 -17.16 18.95 19.69
CA ASP A 24 -17.13 19.95 20.76
C ASP A 24 -15.82 20.75 20.73
N VAL A 25 -15.96 22.04 21.05
CA VAL A 25 -14.98 23.11 20.95
C VAL A 25 -14.23 23.22 22.28
N GLY A 26 -12.91 23.40 22.24
CA GLY A 26 -12.19 23.76 23.48
C GLY A 26 -10.67 23.92 23.34
N THR A 27 -10.23 25.12 22.99
CA THR A 27 -9.16 25.94 23.60
C THR A 27 -7.74 25.36 23.76
N SER A 28 -6.85 25.97 22.96
CA SER A 28 -5.52 26.53 23.29
C SER A 28 -4.63 25.83 24.35
N ALA A 29 -3.42 25.41 23.97
CA ALA A 29 -2.16 25.86 24.58
C ALA A 29 -0.90 25.21 23.99
N LYS A 30 0.03 26.09 23.65
CA LYS A 30 1.49 26.02 23.91
C LYS A 30 2.38 25.15 23.01
N VAL A 31 3.10 25.86 22.19
CA VAL A 31 4.34 25.44 21.49
C VAL A 31 5.41 25.15 22.56
N GLU A 32 5.94 23.95 22.56
CA GLU A 32 7.27 23.65 23.11
C GLU A 32 8.13 23.04 22.01
N ASP A 33 9.21 23.75 21.77
CA ASP A 33 10.33 23.44 20.91
C ASP A 33 11.00 22.14 21.38
N SER A 34 10.89 21.07 20.60
CA SER A 34 11.60 19.81 20.86
C SER A 34 12.51 19.52 19.68
N THR A 35 13.76 19.85 19.87
CA THR A 35 14.91 19.46 19.06
C THR A 35 14.84 17.96 18.73
N VAL A 36 14.51 17.65 17.46
CA VAL A 36 14.59 16.29 16.93
C VAL A 36 16.06 15.90 16.80
N LYS A 37 16.51 15.06 17.69
CA LYS A 37 17.78 14.33 17.52
C LYS A 37 17.56 13.28 16.43
N THR A 38 18.13 13.52 15.26
CA THR A 38 18.30 12.52 14.21
C THR A 38 19.24 11.44 14.72
N SER A 39 18.70 10.34 15.21
CA SER A 39 19.48 9.11 15.43
C SER A 39 19.64 8.41 14.10
N GLN A 40 20.75 8.59 13.45
CA GLN A 40 21.21 7.68 12.39
C GLN A 40 21.55 6.35 13.06
N ASN A 41 20.79 5.33 12.74
CA ASN A 41 21.06 3.97 13.15
C ASN A 41 21.55 3.19 11.93
N ASP A 42 22.86 3.05 11.79
CA ASP A 42 23.55 2.48 10.61
C ASP A 42 23.49 0.94 10.48
N ASN A 43 22.58 0.26 11.23
CA ASN A 43 22.53 -1.21 11.28
C ASN A 43 21.27 -1.82 10.64
N ASN A 44 20.65 -1.14 9.67
CA ASN A 44 19.33 -1.56 9.13
C ASN A 44 19.42 -2.15 7.71
N THR A 45 20.60 -2.50 7.21
CA THR A 45 20.77 -3.12 5.88
C THR A 45 20.63 -4.63 5.99
N THR A 46 19.68 -5.20 5.26
CA THR A 46 19.54 -6.65 5.05
C THR A 46 20.20 -7.03 3.73
N LYS A 47 20.33 -8.33 3.46
CA LYS A 47 20.93 -8.85 2.19
C LYS A 47 20.16 -8.35 0.95
N ASP A 48 18.86 -8.08 1.10
CA ASP A 48 17.95 -7.81 -0.01
C ASP A 48 17.44 -6.35 -0.04
N GLY A 49 17.88 -5.50 0.90
CA GLY A 49 17.43 -4.10 0.97
C GLY A 49 17.61 -3.46 2.34
N GLN A 50 16.97 -2.34 2.53
CA GLN A 50 17.00 -1.54 3.75
C GLN A 50 15.69 -1.70 4.56
N ARG A 51 15.79 -2.06 5.85
CA ARG A 51 14.63 -2.06 6.74
C ARG A 51 14.24 -0.63 7.11
N VAL A 52 12.98 -0.33 6.96
CA VAL A 52 12.38 0.99 7.24
C VAL A 52 11.38 0.84 8.37
N ASP A 53 11.45 1.74 9.35
CA ASP A 53 10.54 1.83 10.47
C ASP A 53 9.50 2.93 10.25
N LYS A 54 8.23 2.60 10.50
CA LYS A 54 7.10 3.53 10.55
C LYS A 54 6.33 3.34 11.87
N ASP A 55 5.41 4.22 12.18
CA ASP A 55 4.64 4.16 13.44
C ASP A 55 3.84 2.86 13.60
N PHE A 56 3.40 2.28 12.49
CA PHE A 56 2.57 1.08 12.44
C PHE A 56 3.34 -0.24 12.33
N GLY A 57 4.62 -0.20 12.00
CA GLY A 57 5.41 -1.40 11.77
C GLY A 57 6.71 -1.13 11.03
N SER A 58 7.43 -2.18 10.68
CA SER A 58 8.65 -2.12 9.87
C SER A 58 8.57 -3.08 8.68
N PHE A 59 9.33 -2.79 7.62
CA PHE A 59 9.40 -3.59 6.40
C PHE A 59 10.72 -3.34 5.68
N VAL A 60 11.08 -4.20 4.73
CA VAL A 60 12.28 -4.05 3.92
C VAL A 60 11.92 -3.41 2.58
N VAL A 61 12.59 -2.32 2.24
CA VAL A 61 12.56 -1.70 0.91
C VAL A 61 13.70 -2.27 0.10
N ALA A 62 13.39 -2.86 -1.06
CA ALA A 62 14.37 -3.49 -1.94
C ALA A 62 15.47 -2.50 -2.39
N ASP A 63 16.67 -3.01 -2.59
CA ASP A 63 17.74 -2.23 -3.23
C ASP A 63 17.28 -1.71 -4.59
N GLY A 64 17.67 -0.48 -4.90
CA GLY A 64 17.21 0.20 -6.12
C GLY A 64 15.90 0.97 -5.98
N PHE A 65 15.14 0.79 -4.89
CA PHE A 65 13.94 1.58 -4.59
C PHE A 65 14.23 2.67 -3.55
N GLY A 66 13.46 3.75 -3.61
CA GLY A 66 13.54 4.88 -2.68
C GLY A 66 12.18 5.46 -2.37
N GLU A 67 12.04 6.09 -1.21
CA GLU A 67 10.81 6.79 -0.86
C GLU A 67 10.65 8.08 -1.68
N ALA A 68 9.58 8.16 -2.46
CA ALA A 68 9.17 9.38 -3.18
C ALA A 68 8.48 10.33 -2.18
N LYS A 69 9.27 11.14 -1.48
CA LYS A 69 8.82 11.96 -0.35
C LYS A 69 7.75 12.98 -0.72
N GLU A 70 7.79 13.52 -1.95
CA GLU A 70 6.79 14.48 -2.43
C GLU A 70 5.42 13.86 -2.65
N GLN A 71 5.37 12.56 -2.97
CA GLN A 71 4.14 11.79 -3.14
C GLN A 71 3.69 11.11 -1.83
N SER A 72 4.59 11.02 -0.85
CA SER A 72 4.30 10.46 0.47
C SER A 72 3.59 11.49 1.35
N GLY A 73 2.64 11.03 2.17
CA GLY A 73 1.92 11.90 3.10
C GLY A 73 0.62 11.26 3.61
N ASN A 74 0.02 11.83 4.62
CA ASN A 74 -1.25 11.40 5.22
C ASN A 74 -1.27 9.90 5.58
N GLY A 75 -0.15 9.37 6.09
CA GLY A 75 -0.02 7.96 6.48
C GLY A 75 0.17 6.99 5.33
N ARG A 76 0.37 7.48 4.09
CA ARG A 76 0.76 6.69 2.93
C ARG A 76 2.18 7.02 2.53
N TYR A 77 2.98 6.01 2.24
CA TYR A 77 4.37 6.14 1.82
C TYR A 77 4.53 5.50 0.44
N PHE A 78 5.11 6.26 -0.49
CA PHE A 78 5.35 5.83 -1.86
C PHE A 78 6.81 5.49 -2.08
N TYR A 79 7.06 4.39 -2.77
CA TYR A 79 8.38 3.94 -3.17
C TYR A 79 8.41 3.72 -4.67
N VAL A 80 9.44 4.20 -5.32
CA VAL A 80 9.68 4.07 -6.76
C VAL A 80 11.12 3.64 -7.01
N VAL A 81 11.43 3.22 -8.20
CA VAL A 81 12.83 3.00 -8.62
C VAL A 81 13.59 4.33 -8.49
N LYS A 82 14.77 4.31 -7.85
CA LYS A 82 15.59 5.51 -7.65
C LYS A 82 15.91 6.18 -8.98
N GLY A 83 15.72 7.49 -9.04
CA GLY A 83 15.87 8.29 -10.25
C GLY A 83 14.59 8.45 -11.09
N HIS A 84 13.49 7.76 -10.71
CA HIS A 84 12.20 7.84 -11.37
C HIS A 84 11.13 8.59 -10.54
N GLU A 85 11.54 9.29 -9.48
CA GLU A 85 10.64 9.98 -8.54
C GLU A 85 9.79 11.06 -9.19
N HIS A 86 10.26 11.62 -10.30
CA HIS A 86 9.61 12.72 -11.04
C HIS A 86 8.99 12.28 -12.38
N ASP A 87 8.98 10.98 -12.67
CA ASP A 87 8.34 10.47 -13.88
C ASP A 87 6.84 10.72 -13.81
N ALA A 88 6.21 10.95 -14.96
CA ALA A 88 4.78 11.23 -15.02
C ALA A 88 3.91 10.05 -14.53
N ARG A 89 4.42 8.84 -14.68
CA ARG A 89 3.73 7.59 -14.30
C ARG A 89 4.76 6.50 -13.97
N PRO A 90 5.48 6.61 -12.85
CA PRO A 90 6.44 5.59 -12.48
C PRO A 90 5.73 4.34 -11.95
N ASP A 91 6.32 3.18 -12.18
CA ASP A 91 6.01 1.99 -11.39
C ASP A 91 6.21 2.31 -9.92
N ASN A 92 5.27 1.92 -9.11
CA ASN A 92 5.31 2.33 -7.71
C ASN A 92 4.77 1.27 -6.75
N ILE A 93 5.25 1.36 -5.53
CA ILE A 93 4.77 0.58 -4.40
C ILE A 93 4.37 1.57 -3.32
N SER A 94 3.14 1.51 -2.84
CA SER A 94 2.73 2.31 -1.70
C SER A 94 2.36 1.42 -0.51
N ILE A 95 2.60 1.93 0.70
CA ILE A 95 2.21 1.26 1.94
C ILE A 95 1.44 2.22 2.83
N ASN A 96 0.36 1.74 3.41
CA ASN A 96 -0.48 2.49 4.34
C ASN A 96 -1.29 1.55 5.24
N THR A 97 -1.84 2.12 6.31
CA THR A 97 -2.73 1.40 7.23
C THR A 97 -4.19 1.72 6.95
N GLY A 98 -5.04 0.79 7.34
CA GLY A 98 -6.48 1.00 7.33
C GLY A 98 -7.18 0.24 8.45
N HIS A 99 -8.48 0.52 8.60
CA HIS A 99 -9.35 -0.16 9.54
C HIS A 99 -10.31 -1.08 8.79
N GLN A 100 -10.70 -2.14 9.44
CA GLN A 100 -11.66 -3.12 8.94
C GLN A 100 -12.61 -3.54 10.06
N ASN A 101 -13.74 -4.17 9.70
CA ASN A 101 -14.76 -4.55 10.67
C ASN A 101 -14.61 -5.97 11.22
N TYR A 102 -13.65 -6.73 10.72
CA TYR A 102 -13.45 -8.13 11.00
C TYR A 102 -12.35 -8.37 12.05
N ASN A 103 -12.48 -9.42 12.84
CA ASN A 103 -11.39 -9.97 13.65
C ASN A 103 -10.57 -10.96 12.80
N LEU A 104 -9.43 -11.44 13.31
CA LEU A 104 -8.57 -12.37 12.57
C LEU A 104 -9.24 -13.72 12.27
N ASP A 105 -10.10 -14.21 13.15
CA ASP A 105 -10.89 -15.44 12.95
C ASP A 105 -11.95 -15.29 11.84
N GLU A 106 -12.27 -14.05 11.45
CA GLU A 106 -13.17 -13.72 10.36
C GLU A 106 -12.43 -13.27 9.08
N SER A 107 -11.13 -13.55 8.99
CA SER A 107 -10.28 -13.08 7.89
C SER A 107 -10.78 -13.47 6.49
N GLU A 108 -11.43 -14.61 6.35
CA GLU A 108 -12.05 -15.03 5.08
C GLU A 108 -13.20 -14.11 4.66
N LYS A 109 -13.99 -13.60 5.61
CA LYS A 109 -15.05 -12.61 5.32
C LYS A 109 -14.44 -11.30 4.82
N PHE A 110 -13.31 -10.89 5.38
CA PHE A 110 -12.56 -9.74 4.87
C PHE A 110 -12.17 -9.97 3.40
N ALA A 111 -11.57 -11.12 3.08
CA ALA A 111 -11.15 -11.44 1.71
C ALA A 111 -12.33 -11.45 0.72
N GLN A 112 -13.45 -12.07 1.09
CA GLN A 112 -14.68 -12.09 0.28
C GLN A 112 -15.22 -10.68 0.05
N SER A 113 -15.30 -9.85 1.11
CA SER A 113 -15.74 -8.46 1.02
C SER A 113 -14.83 -7.61 0.13
N THR A 114 -13.52 -7.78 0.27
CA THR A 114 -12.52 -7.06 -0.55
C THR A 114 -12.63 -7.46 -2.02
N THR A 115 -12.75 -8.76 -2.31
CA THR A 115 -12.96 -9.25 -3.68
C THR A 115 -14.21 -8.64 -4.31
N TRP A 116 -15.31 -8.63 -3.56
CA TRP A 116 -16.54 -8.02 -4.04
C TRP A 116 -16.39 -6.52 -4.32
N GLN A 117 -15.74 -5.78 -3.41
CA GLN A 117 -15.49 -4.34 -3.57
C GLN A 117 -14.63 -4.06 -4.79
N LEU A 118 -13.53 -4.79 -5.00
CA LEU A 118 -12.66 -4.63 -6.16
C LEU A 118 -13.41 -4.87 -7.47
N ASN A 119 -14.19 -5.95 -7.56
CA ASN A 119 -15.00 -6.22 -8.74
C ASN A 119 -16.05 -5.13 -9.01
N MET A 120 -16.67 -4.58 -7.95
CA MET A 120 -17.61 -3.47 -8.09
C MET A 120 -16.94 -2.18 -8.57
N GLN A 121 -15.75 -1.86 -8.05
CA GLN A 121 -14.97 -0.68 -8.49
C GLN A 121 -14.56 -0.80 -9.95
N ILE A 122 -14.05 -1.95 -10.37
CA ILE A 122 -13.71 -2.23 -11.78
C ILE A 122 -14.93 -2.05 -12.67
N LYS A 123 -16.06 -2.65 -12.29
CA LYS A 123 -17.32 -2.50 -13.06
C LYS A 123 -17.77 -1.03 -13.17
N GLN A 124 -17.63 -0.25 -12.08
CA GLN A 124 -18.02 1.16 -12.06
C GLN A 124 -17.07 2.05 -12.88
N SER A 125 -15.78 1.72 -12.89
CA SER A 125 -14.78 2.46 -13.66
C SER A 125 -14.86 2.22 -15.17
N GLY A 126 -15.56 1.15 -15.60
CA GLY A 126 -15.62 0.75 -17.00
C GLY A 126 -14.30 0.17 -17.54
N ILE A 127 -13.36 -0.14 -16.66
CA ILE A 127 -12.09 -0.78 -17.02
C ILE A 127 -12.33 -2.27 -17.23
N ASP A 128 -11.81 -2.83 -18.30
CA ASP A 128 -11.80 -4.27 -18.53
C ASP A 128 -10.61 -4.88 -17.78
N ALA A 129 -10.88 -5.45 -16.60
CA ALA A 129 -9.87 -6.05 -15.76
C ALA A 129 -10.38 -7.32 -15.06
N THR A 130 -9.46 -8.17 -14.67
CA THR A 130 -9.73 -9.41 -13.94
C THR A 130 -9.08 -9.35 -12.56
N VAL A 131 -9.84 -9.69 -11.52
CA VAL A 131 -9.35 -9.83 -10.14
C VAL A 131 -9.13 -11.30 -9.82
N THR A 132 -7.94 -11.63 -9.33
CA THR A 132 -7.66 -12.94 -8.73
C THR A 132 -7.17 -12.76 -7.30
N GLY A 133 -7.61 -13.64 -6.40
CA GLY A 133 -7.25 -13.60 -4.99
C GLY A 133 -6.46 -14.84 -4.57
N SER A 134 -5.50 -14.64 -3.70
CA SER A 134 -4.75 -15.72 -3.02
C SER A 134 -4.46 -15.32 -1.57
N SER A 135 -3.90 -16.25 -0.80
CA SER A 135 -3.51 -15.99 0.59
C SER A 135 -2.10 -16.48 0.85
N GLY A 136 -1.47 -15.89 1.85
CA GLY A 136 -0.14 -16.26 2.31
C GLY A 136 0.09 -15.78 3.73
N LYS A 137 1.35 -15.68 4.10
CA LYS A 137 1.79 -15.14 5.40
C LYS A 137 3.00 -14.25 5.19
N THR A 138 3.16 -13.28 6.11
CA THR A 138 4.43 -12.58 6.27
C THR A 138 5.48 -13.53 6.87
N ASP A 139 6.75 -13.13 6.86
CA ASP A 139 7.83 -13.86 7.51
C ASP A 139 7.63 -13.94 9.04
N ALA A 140 6.92 -12.94 9.61
CA ALA A 140 6.49 -12.92 11.00
C ALA A 140 5.28 -13.83 11.29
N GLY A 141 4.65 -14.41 10.25
CA GLY A 141 3.52 -15.34 10.39
C GLY A 141 2.14 -14.69 10.32
N ASP A 142 2.04 -13.38 10.11
CA ASP A 142 0.76 -12.67 9.98
C ASP A 142 0.00 -13.12 8.73
N ILE A 143 -1.34 -13.18 8.82
CA ILE A 143 -2.22 -13.53 7.70
C ILE A 143 -2.13 -12.43 6.65
N MET A 144 -1.93 -12.83 5.39
CA MET A 144 -1.86 -11.93 4.25
C MET A 144 -2.78 -12.41 3.13
N TYR A 145 -3.65 -11.51 2.63
CA TYR A 145 -4.42 -11.73 1.40
C TYR A 145 -3.82 -10.91 0.27
N ILE A 146 -3.79 -11.51 -0.93
CA ILE A 146 -3.16 -10.94 -2.12
C ILE A 146 -4.22 -10.87 -3.21
N PHE A 147 -4.40 -9.71 -3.80
CA PHE A 147 -5.31 -9.50 -4.93
C PHE A 147 -4.54 -8.95 -6.11
N ASP A 148 -4.54 -9.69 -7.21
CA ASP A 148 -4.02 -9.23 -8.50
C ASP A 148 -5.16 -8.67 -9.33
N ILE A 149 -4.96 -7.47 -9.87
CA ILE A 149 -5.87 -6.80 -10.78
C ILE A 149 -5.13 -6.65 -12.10
N LYS A 150 -5.48 -7.51 -13.05
CA LYS A 150 -4.86 -7.52 -14.38
C LYS A 150 -5.74 -6.75 -15.35
N ILE A 151 -5.19 -5.70 -15.96
CA ILE A 151 -5.87 -4.94 -17.02
C ILE A 151 -5.82 -5.75 -18.31
N ASN A 152 -6.98 -6.13 -18.86
CA ASN A 152 -7.06 -6.93 -20.06
C ASN A 152 -6.57 -6.13 -21.28
N GLY A 153 -5.75 -6.76 -22.11
CA GLY A 153 -5.14 -6.10 -23.27
C GLY A 153 -3.95 -5.17 -22.95
N SER A 154 -3.47 -5.17 -21.70
CA SER A 154 -2.30 -4.43 -21.24
C SER A 154 -1.33 -5.36 -20.53
N ASN A 155 -0.07 -4.91 -20.35
CA ASN A 155 0.90 -5.57 -19.47
C ASN A 155 0.73 -5.11 -18.00
N GLU A 156 -0.09 -4.10 -17.75
CA GLU A 156 -0.29 -3.50 -16.44
C GLU A 156 -0.91 -4.51 -15.45
N ILE A 157 -0.28 -4.59 -14.29
CA ILE A 157 -0.75 -5.38 -13.15
C ILE A 157 -0.71 -4.49 -11.91
N ASP A 158 -1.85 -4.34 -11.27
CA ASP A 158 -1.94 -3.83 -9.90
C ASP A 158 -2.03 -5.02 -8.94
N ARG A 159 -1.28 -4.94 -7.84
CA ARG A 159 -1.32 -5.96 -6.79
C ARG A 159 -1.50 -5.32 -5.42
N GLN A 160 -2.39 -5.89 -4.63
CA GLN A 160 -2.66 -5.47 -3.26
C GLN A 160 -2.36 -6.60 -2.29
N TYR A 161 -1.47 -6.34 -1.34
CA TYR A 161 -1.21 -7.23 -0.21
C TYR A 161 -1.86 -6.63 1.03
N TYR A 162 -2.80 -7.35 1.62
CA TYR A 162 -3.45 -6.97 2.89
C TYR A 162 -2.92 -7.84 4.01
N ILE A 163 -2.14 -7.27 4.90
CA ILE A 163 -1.59 -7.91 6.08
C ILE A 163 -2.51 -7.59 7.26
N LEU A 164 -3.14 -8.60 7.84
CA LEU A 164 -4.24 -8.42 8.77
C LEU A 164 -3.80 -8.44 10.23
N ARG A 165 -4.49 -7.63 11.02
CA ARG A 165 -4.57 -7.67 12.48
C ARG A 165 -6.04 -7.41 12.86
N ASP A 166 -6.43 -7.69 14.11
CA ASP A 166 -7.78 -7.40 14.58
C ASP A 166 -8.20 -5.96 14.29
N LYS A 167 -9.30 -5.77 13.56
CA LYS A 167 -9.86 -4.48 13.17
C LYS A 167 -8.94 -3.56 12.37
N LYS A 168 -7.77 -4.05 11.93
CA LYS A 168 -6.77 -3.26 11.19
C LYS A 168 -6.16 -4.07 10.06
N TYR A 169 -5.60 -3.36 9.10
CA TYR A 169 -4.71 -3.94 8.10
C TYR A 169 -3.58 -2.96 7.74
N VAL A 170 -2.49 -3.50 7.22
CA VAL A 170 -1.55 -2.78 6.38
C VAL A 170 -1.79 -3.22 4.95
N MET A 171 -1.85 -2.27 4.03
CA MET A 171 -1.91 -2.55 2.61
C MET A 171 -0.61 -2.12 1.95
N VAL A 172 0.07 -3.07 1.31
CA VAL A 172 1.10 -2.79 0.31
C VAL A 172 0.42 -2.86 -1.04
N PHE A 173 0.42 -1.75 -1.78
CA PHE A 173 -0.18 -1.64 -3.11
C PHE A 173 0.90 -1.37 -4.14
N MET A 174 0.95 -2.19 -5.17
CA MET A 174 1.87 -2.07 -6.29
C MET A 174 1.08 -1.72 -7.56
N SER A 175 1.53 -0.69 -8.29
CA SER A 175 1.18 -0.45 -9.68
C SER A 175 2.40 -0.68 -10.55
N ASN A 176 2.30 -1.69 -11.43
CA ASN A 176 3.36 -2.11 -12.33
C ASN A 176 2.84 -2.07 -13.77
N PHE A 177 3.22 -1.03 -14.50
CA PHE A 177 2.63 -0.70 -15.79
C PHE A 177 3.17 -1.57 -16.94
N ASP A 178 4.41 -2.01 -16.80
CA ASP A 178 5.11 -2.83 -17.80
C ASP A 178 5.27 -4.30 -17.38
N ASN A 179 4.75 -4.66 -16.20
CA ASN A 179 4.93 -5.96 -15.56
C ASN A 179 6.42 -6.30 -15.33
N ASP A 180 7.20 -5.32 -14.88
CA ASP A 180 8.60 -5.51 -14.54
C ASP A 180 8.73 -6.43 -13.32
N GLU A 181 9.51 -7.49 -13.48
CA GLU A 181 9.75 -8.50 -12.46
C GLU A 181 10.46 -7.94 -11.22
N SER A 182 11.28 -6.89 -11.37
CA SER A 182 11.95 -6.23 -10.25
C SER A 182 10.97 -5.51 -9.33
N VAL A 183 9.93 -4.88 -9.91
CA VAL A 183 8.84 -4.22 -9.17
C VAL A 183 7.99 -5.25 -8.44
N ASN A 184 7.67 -6.37 -9.11
CA ASN A 184 6.93 -7.49 -8.50
C ASN A 184 7.67 -8.02 -7.26
N LYS A 185 8.99 -8.28 -7.38
CA LYS A 185 9.83 -8.77 -6.28
C LYS A 185 9.97 -7.77 -5.14
N ALA A 186 10.12 -6.48 -5.48
CA ALA A 186 10.23 -5.42 -4.48
C ALA A 186 8.94 -5.29 -3.65
N ALA A 187 7.77 -5.36 -4.28
CA ALA A 187 6.49 -5.33 -3.59
C ALA A 187 6.28 -6.59 -2.71
N GLU A 188 6.64 -7.76 -3.22
CA GLU A 188 6.56 -9.01 -2.45
C GLU A 188 7.50 -8.97 -1.24
N LEU A 189 8.74 -8.51 -1.40
CA LEU A 189 9.71 -8.35 -0.31
C LEU A 189 9.16 -7.41 0.76
N MET A 190 8.62 -6.25 0.37
CA MET A 190 8.02 -5.29 1.30
C MET A 190 6.87 -5.91 2.09
N ALA A 191 5.99 -6.66 1.43
CA ALA A 191 4.85 -7.29 2.06
C ALA A 191 5.25 -8.45 2.97
N LYS A 192 6.15 -9.34 2.53
CA LYS A 192 6.61 -10.50 3.31
C LYS A 192 7.44 -10.12 4.53
N SER A 193 8.31 -9.13 4.39
CA SER A 193 9.18 -8.66 5.47
C SER A 193 8.49 -7.75 6.49
N PHE A 194 7.19 -7.46 6.28
CA PHE A 194 6.45 -6.59 7.18
C PHE A 194 6.28 -7.22 8.57
N GLU A 195 6.50 -6.40 9.60
CA GLU A 195 6.30 -6.72 11.01
C GLU A 195 5.52 -5.58 11.68
N TRP A 196 4.47 -5.94 12.40
CA TRP A 196 3.69 -4.97 13.20
C TRP A 196 4.48 -4.47 14.41
N LYS A 197 4.26 -3.20 14.78
CA LYS A 197 4.60 -2.68 16.12
C LYS A 197 3.50 -2.91 17.13
#